data_7fb4424b79bf00bd9c96929a4495a47e
#
_entry.id   7fb4424b79bf00bd9c96929a4495a47e
#
_cell.length_a   1.000
_cell.length_b   1.000
_cell.length_c   1.000
_cell.angle_alpha   90.00
_cell.angle_beta   90.00
_cell.angle_gamma   90.00
#
_symmetry.space_group_name_H-M   'P 1'
#
loop_
_entity.id
_entity.type
_entity.pdbx_description
1 polymer ?
#
loop_
_entity_poly.entity_id
_entity_poly.type
_entity_poly.pdbx_seq_one_letter_code
_entity_poly.pdbx_strand_id
1 'polypeptide(L)'
;FHFDDEIEVVRLEGYKLNMGGIPDVSMPLRLDAISLILTISGEANVEIDSKEYTLSSDTMMNLIGFKVLRNFIFSDDYVGYQIMVSNRFYNEAFGEERPLTPEAAMKKDAYPLDKVSREETQYLVEIIKEIIRIIGRTDHIWHRRMVVNEVRKFFMETGNMVIKRLDSLDKEQNQSNNDMLFFKFMQLLHDNSTERKSVGYYADKLCMSPDYLAQTIKAFSGHTVSYWINETLLQQAKLYMLDAEKSIQQIADILNFSDQSAFGRFFKKNTG
;
A
#
# COMPACT_ATOMS: atom_id res chain seq x y z
N PHE A 1 -16.43 11.80 1.72
CA PHE A 1 -17.34 11.12 0.79
C PHE A 1 -17.10 9.64 0.90
N HIS A 2 -18.17 8.86 1.09
CA HIS A 2 -18.09 7.42 1.30
C HIS A 2 -18.94 6.70 0.26
N PHE A 3 -18.47 5.54 -0.17
CA PHE A 3 -19.24 4.62 -0.98
C PHE A 3 -19.21 3.25 -0.29
N ASP A 4 -20.34 2.88 0.30
CA ASP A 4 -20.46 1.78 1.24
C ASP A 4 -19.32 1.87 2.28
N ASP A 5 -18.85 0.77 2.84
CA ASP A 5 -17.63 0.74 3.67
C ASP A 5 -16.38 0.41 2.83
N GLU A 6 -16.41 0.67 1.51
CA GLU A 6 -15.39 0.20 0.58
C GLU A 6 -14.49 1.31 0.04
N ILE A 7 -15.01 2.55 -0.04
CA ILE A 7 -14.25 3.71 -0.53
C ILE A 7 -14.49 4.90 0.39
N GLU A 8 -13.42 5.58 0.72
CA GLU A 8 -13.47 6.87 1.38
C GLU A 8 -12.61 7.89 0.61
N VAL A 9 -13.19 9.05 0.32
CA VAL A 9 -12.51 10.20 -0.27
C VAL A 9 -12.62 11.37 0.69
N VAL A 10 -11.48 11.83 1.21
CA VAL A 10 -11.39 12.93 2.17
C VAL A 10 -10.62 14.08 1.55
N ARG A 11 -11.17 15.30 1.64
CA ARG A 11 -10.41 16.52 1.41
C ARG A 11 -9.76 16.94 2.73
N LEU A 12 -8.45 17.01 2.73
CA LEU A 12 -7.64 17.40 3.88
C LEU A 12 -7.37 18.90 3.82
N GLU A 13 -7.69 19.62 4.91
CA GLU A 13 -7.44 21.06 5.06
C GLU A 13 -6.78 21.27 6.43
N GLY A 14 -5.51 21.73 6.44
CA GLY A 14 -4.65 21.76 7.62
C GLY A 14 -5.29 22.48 8.80
N TYR A 15 -5.88 23.67 8.60
CA TYR A 15 -6.53 24.43 9.66
C TYR A 15 -7.71 23.68 10.31
N LYS A 16 -8.47 22.88 9.53
CA LYS A 16 -9.58 22.07 10.09
C LYS A 16 -9.06 20.88 10.88
N LEU A 17 -7.99 20.26 10.39
CA LEU A 17 -7.37 19.10 11.01
C LEU A 17 -6.73 19.49 12.35
N ASN A 18 -6.05 20.64 12.41
CA ASN A 18 -5.42 21.18 13.62
C ASN A 18 -6.46 21.63 14.67
N MET A 19 -7.70 21.96 14.28
CA MET A 19 -8.79 22.33 15.19
C MET A 19 -9.59 21.15 15.79
N GLY A 20 -9.11 19.92 15.62
CA GLY A 20 -9.73 18.72 16.22
C GLY A 20 -10.54 17.87 15.23
N GLY A 21 -10.32 18.05 13.92
CA GLY A 21 -10.96 17.26 12.87
C GLY A 21 -10.35 15.86 12.62
N ILE A 22 -9.28 15.51 13.33
CA ILE A 22 -8.70 14.15 13.30
C ILE A 22 -8.98 13.50 14.66
N PRO A 23 -9.41 12.21 14.70
CA PRO A 23 -9.37 11.44 15.94
C PRO A 23 -7.95 11.51 16.51
N ASP A 24 -7.85 11.66 17.84
CA ASP A 24 -6.60 11.81 18.59
C ASP A 24 -5.39 11.15 17.90
N VAL A 25 -4.58 11.98 17.22
CA VAL A 25 -3.43 11.53 16.40
C VAL A 25 -2.30 10.96 17.27
N SER A 26 -2.45 10.98 18.59
CA SER A 26 -1.56 10.31 19.53
C SER A 26 -1.71 8.77 19.49
N MET A 27 -2.85 8.28 19.02
CA MET A 27 -3.06 6.84 18.81
C MET A 27 -2.61 6.40 17.42
N PRO A 28 -1.85 5.27 17.33
CA PRO A 28 -1.46 4.74 16.03
C PRO A 28 -2.70 4.39 15.20
N LEU A 29 -2.84 5.02 14.02
CA LEU A 29 -3.85 4.64 13.04
C LEU A 29 -3.34 3.40 12.28
N ARG A 30 -4.09 2.32 12.36
CA ARG A 30 -3.81 1.10 11.59
C ARG A 30 -4.61 1.12 10.30
N LEU A 31 -3.91 1.17 9.17
CA LEU A 31 -4.50 1.15 7.84
C LEU A 31 -4.36 -0.25 7.25
N ASP A 32 -5.47 -0.92 6.95
CA ASP A 32 -5.52 -2.18 6.17
C ASP A 32 -6.34 -1.93 4.90
N ALA A 33 -5.83 -1.02 4.08
CA ALA A 33 -6.46 -0.57 2.86
C ALA A 33 -5.39 -0.09 1.89
N ILE A 34 -5.78 0.14 0.65
CA ILE A 34 -4.95 0.86 -0.31
C ILE A 34 -5.34 2.33 -0.21
N SER A 35 -4.38 3.17 0.12
CA SER A 35 -4.59 4.60 0.28
C SER A 35 -3.60 5.39 -0.54
N LEU A 36 -4.07 6.50 -1.10
CA LEU A 36 -3.25 7.48 -1.77
C LEU A 36 -3.56 8.86 -1.19
N ILE A 37 -2.51 9.60 -0.81
CA ILE A 37 -2.59 10.99 -0.39
C ILE A 37 -1.95 11.85 -1.46
N LEU A 38 -2.70 12.83 -2.00
CA LEU A 38 -2.22 13.83 -2.96
C LEU A 38 -2.16 15.18 -2.25
N THR A 39 -0.97 15.75 -2.12
CA THR A 39 -0.76 17.09 -1.55
C THR A 39 -0.79 18.14 -2.64
N ILE A 40 -1.66 19.14 -2.49
CA ILE A 40 -1.84 20.23 -3.45
C ILE A 40 -1.05 21.47 -3.03
N SER A 41 -1.09 21.82 -1.75
CA SER A 41 -0.38 22.97 -1.15
C SER A 41 -0.06 22.72 0.31
N GLY A 42 0.84 23.52 0.88
CA GLY A 42 1.31 23.39 2.25
C GLY A 42 2.22 22.19 2.45
N GLU A 43 2.44 21.85 3.72
CA GLU A 43 3.27 20.74 4.14
C GLU A 43 2.58 19.90 5.22
N ALA A 44 2.84 18.58 5.20
CA ALA A 44 2.46 17.69 6.28
C ALA A 44 3.61 16.76 6.62
N ASN A 45 3.84 16.52 7.91
CA ASN A 45 4.75 15.50 8.41
C ASN A 45 3.95 14.33 8.94
N VAL A 46 4.39 13.12 8.64
CA VAL A 46 3.77 11.87 9.07
C VAL A 46 4.83 10.84 9.37
N GLU A 47 4.65 10.08 10.44
CA GLU A 47 5.44 8.90 10.75
C GLU A 47 4.69 7.65 10.24
N ILE A 48 5.36 6.85 9.38
CA ILE A 48 4.83 5.60 8.84
C ILE A 48 5.80 4.49 9.18
N ASP A 49 5.36 3.47 9.92
CA ASP A 49 6.18 2.34 10.33
C ASP A 49 7.51 2.78 10.96
N SER A 50 7.48 3.85 11.80
CA SER A 50 8.63 4.46 12.47
C SER A 50 9.62 5.19 11.54
N LYS A 51 9.22 5.56 10.32
CA LYS A 51 9.95 6.45 9.43
C LYS A 51 9.18 7.75 9.25
N GLU A 52 9.87 8.87 9.32
CA GLU A 52 9.29 10.20 9.11
C GLU A 52 9.28 10.56 7.61
N TYR A 53 8.17 11.11 7.16
CA TYR A 53 7.98 11.59 5.80
C TYR A 53 7.40 12.99 5.81
N THR A 54 7.88 13.85 4.91
CA THR A 54 7.34 15.19 4.67
C THR A 54 6.63 15.21 3.31
N LEU A 55 5.33 15.50 3.33
CA LEU A 55 4.53 15.73 2.15
C LEU A 55 4.52 17.22 1.86
N SER A 56 5.09 17.63 0.75
CA SER A 56 5.05 19.02 0.27
C SER A 56 4.13 19.15 -0.94
N SER A 57 3.90 20.37 -1.40
CA SER A 57 3.11 20.62 -2.62
C SER A 57 3.54 19.75 -3.79
N ASP A 58 2.57 19.25 -4.54
CA ASP A 58 2.76 18.38 -5.69
C ASP A 58 3.52 17.08 -5.34
N THR A 59 3.13 16.46 -4.21
CA THR A 59 3.56 15.11 -3.82
C THR A 59 2.38 14.16 -3.76
N MET A 60 2.66 12.93 -4.10
CA MET A 60 1.75 11.80 -4.00
C MET A 60 2.37 10.74 -3.10
N MET A 61 1.63 10.31 -2.07
CA MET A 61 2.05 9.24 -1.17
C MET A 61 1.16 8.02 -1.38
N ASN A 62 1.78 6.89 -1.71
CA ASN A 62 1.11 5.61 -1.88
C ASN A 62 1.28 4.75 -0.62
N LEU A 63 0.18 4.34 -0.02
CA LEU A 63 0.16 3.45 1.14
C LEU A 63 -0.53 2.15 0.74
N ILE A 64 0.25 1.08 0.65
CA ILE A 64 -0.20 -0.23 0.22
C ILE A 64 -0.06 -1.21 1.38
N GLY A 65 -1.11 -2.01 1.63
CA GLY A 65 -1.12 -3.01 2.68
C GLY A 65 -1.28 -2.42 4.08
N PHE A 66 -0.81 -3.18 5.08
CA PHE A 66 -0.93 -2.78 6.47
C PHE A 66 0.13 -1.76 6.85
N LYS A 67 -0.29 -0.56 7.26
CA LYS A 67 0.60 0.54 7.71
C LYS A 67 0.17 1.05 9.08
N VAL A 68 1.16 1.46 9.86
CA VAL A 68 0.94 2.16 11.14
C VAL A 68 1.34 3.61 10.95
N LEU A 69 0.35 4.49 11.00
CA LEU A 69 0.51 5.93 10.82
C LEU A 69 0.48 6.62 12.19
N ARG A 70 1.37 7.60 12.40
CA ARG A 70 1.46 8.38 13.64
C ARG A 70 1.90 9.80 13.34
N ASN A 71 1.75 10.67 14.34
CA ASN A 71 2.36 12.00 14.38
C ASN A 71 2.06 12.85 13.13
N PHE A 72 0.78 12.90 12.71
CA PHE A 72 0.37 13.80 11.65
C PHE A 72 0.42 15.26 12.13
N ILE A 73 1.24 16.06 11.46
CA ILE A 73 1.35 17.50 11.69
C ILE A 73 1.14 18.20 10.35
N PHE A 74 0.14 19.05 10.27
CA PHE A 74 -0.20 19.79 9.05
C PHE A 74 0.10 21.27 9.22
N SER A 75 0.64 21.93 8.18
CA SER A 75 0.65 23.39 8.10
C SER A 75 -0.78 23.91 7.93
N ASP A 76 -1.05 25.14 8.39
CA ASP A 76 -2.40 25.71 8.30
C ASP A 76 -2.90 25.88 6.86
N ASP A 77 -2.01 26.09 5.91
CA ASP A 77 -2.26 26.21 4.47
C ASP A 77 -2.26 24.86 3.74
N TYR A 78 -2.15 23.74 4.46
CA TYR A 78 -2.18 22.42 3.85
C TYR A 78 -3.53 22.15 3.20
N VAL A 79 -3.47 21.73 1.94
CA VAL A 79 -4.62 21.22 1.17
C VAL A 79 -4.20 19.97 0.43
N GLY A 80 -5.00 18.91 0.58
CA GLY A 80 -4.79 17.66 -0.11
C GLY A 80 -6.06 16.84 -0.25
N TYR A 81 -5.94 15.70 -0.89
CA TYR A 81 -6.96 14.66 -0.92
C TYR A 81 -6.36 13.34 -0.49
N GLN A 82 -7.16 12.57 0.25
CA GLN A 82 -6.90 11.16 0.53
C GLN A 82 -8.00 10.33 -0.11
N ILE A 83 -7.61 9.29 -0.83
CA ILE A 83 -8.50 8.24 -1.32
C ILE A 83 -8.08 6.95 -0.64
N MET A 84 -9.02 6.28 0.02
CA MET A 84 -8.85 4.96 0.60
C MET A 84 -9.83 4.00 -0.04
N VAL A 85 -9.35 2.82 -0.41
CA VAL A 85 -10.18 1.74 -0.94
C VAL A 85 -9.89 0.45 -0.19
N SER A 86 -10.95 -0.29 0.14
CA SER A 86 -10.80 -1.61 0.76
C SER A 86 -10.08 -2.58 -0.19
N ASN A 87 -9.37 -3.55 0.37
CA ASN A 87 -8.73 -4.61 -0.41
C ASN A 87 -9.76 -5.38 -1.27
N ARG A 88 -10.99 -5.56 -0.75
CA ARG A 88 -12.09 -6.20 -1.47
C ARG A 88 -12.47 -5.41 -2.72
N PHE A 89 -12.72 -4.10 -2.59
CA PHE A 89 -13.07 -3.24 -3.71
C PHE A 89 -11.95 -3.16 -4.76
N TYR A 90 -10.71 -3.04 -4.31
CA TYR A 90 -9.55 -3.01 -5.20
C TYR A 90 -9.43 -4.31 -6.01
N ASN A 91 -9.67 -5.47 -5.36
CA ASN A 91 -9.69 -6.77 -6.05
C ASN A 91 -10.84 -6.88 -7.06
N GLU A 92 -12.04 -6.37 -6.72
CA GLU A 92 -13.17 -6.30 -7.67
C GLU A 92 -12.83 -5.41 -8.88
N ALA A 93 -12.22 -4.24 -8.62
CA ALA A 93 -11.92 -3.28 -9.68
C ALA A 93 -10.85 -3.78 -10.66
N PHE A 94 -9.84 -4.51 -10.17
CA PHE A 94 -8.66 -4.84 -10.97
C PHE A 94 -8.51 -6.33 -11.30
N GLY A 95 -9.02 -7.24 -10.47
CA GLY A 95 -8.77 -8.67 -10.66
C GLY A 95 -7.27 -8.98 -10.77
N GLU A 96 -6.86 -9.56 -11.90
CA GLU A 96 -5.45 -9.84 -12.22
C GLU A 96 -4.73 -8.67 -12.88
N GLU A 97 -5.46 -7.71 -13.48
CA GLU A 97 -4.90 -6.55 -14.19
C GLU A 97 -4.57 -5.40 -13.21
N ARG A 98 -3.50 -5.53 -12.45
CA ARG A 98 -3.07 -4.52 -11.47
C ARG A 98 -2.43 -3.30 -12.14
N PRO A 99 -2.67 -2.06 -11.63
CA PRO A 99 -2.03 -0.85 -12.15
C PRO A 99 -0.52 -0.78 -11.89
N LEU A 100 -0.05 -1.51 -10.88
CA LEU A 100 1.37 -1.69 -10.59
C LEU A 100 1.73 -3.17 -10.71
N THR A 101 2.87 -3.45 -11.32
CA THR A 101 3.48 -4.78 -11.23
C THR A 101 3.84 -5.08 -9.76
N PRO A 102 3.96 -6.35 -9.36
CA PRO A 102 4.40 -6.69 -8.01
C PRO A 102 5.69 -5.98 -7.61
N GLU A 103 6.67 -5.91 -8.51
CA GLU A 103 7.93 -5.19 -8.29
C GLU A 103 7.71 -3.69 -8.05
N ALA A 104 6.92 -3.02 -8.87
CA ALA A 104 6.61 -1.59 -8.71
C ALA A 104 5.85 -1.32 -7.40
N ALA A 105 4.91 -2.18 -7.03
CA ALA A 105 4.19 -2.09 -5.77
C ALA A 105 5.13 -2.23 -4.57
N MET A 106 6.09 -3.15 -4.62
CA MET A 106 7.11 -3.33 -3.58
C MET A 106 8.05 -2.12 -3.47
N LYS A 107 8.50 -1.56 -4.62
CA LYS A 107 9.28 -0.32 -4.62
C LYS A 107 8.50 0.82 -3.96
N LYS A 108 7.19 0.91 -4.19
CA LYS A 108 6.33 1.92 -3.56
C LYS A 108 6.09 1.66 -2.07
N ASP A 109 6.05 0.42 -1.64
CA ASP A 109 5.97 0.10 -0.21
C ASP A 109 7.22 0.57 0.55
N ALA A 110 8.41 0.43 -0.05
CA ALA A 110 9.67 0.91 0.50
C ALA A 110 9.84 2.45 0.39
N TYR A 111 9.35 3.04 -0.70
CA TYR A 111 9.45 4.47 -1.03
C TYR A 111 8.07 5.02 -1.41
N PRO A 112 7.22 5.32 -0.42
CA PRO A 112 5.82 5.65 -0.67
C PRO A 112 5.60 7.01 -1.33
N LEU A 113 6.59 7.92 -1.30
CA LEU A 113 6.49 9.28 -1.83
C LEU A 113 6.94 9.37 -3.29
N ASP A 114 6.16 10.11 -4.08
CA ASP A 114 6.49 10.55 -5.42
C ASP A 114 6.32 12.06 -5.55
N LYS A 115 7.26 12.72 -6.19
CA LYS A 115 7.06 14.08 -6.67
C LYS A 115 6.30 14.01 -7.99
N VAL A 116 5.21 14.75 -8.13
CA VAL A 116 4.41 14.86 -9.36
C VAL A 116 4.54 16.27 -9.93
N SER A 117 4.27 16.44 -11.22
CA SER A 117 4.22 17.79 -11.79
C SER A 117 2.93 18.50 -11.36
N ARG A 118 2.93 19.85 -11.49
CA ARG A 118 1.75 20.65 -11.23
C ARG A 118 0.57 20.27 -12.13
N GLU A 119 0.85 19.94 -13.37
CA GLU A 119 -0.15 19.49 -14.35
C GLU A 119 -0.74 18.12 -13.94
N GLU A 120 0.12 17.18 -13.51
CA GLU A 120 -0.33 15.87 -13.00
C GLU A 120 -1.18 16.03 -11.74
N THR A 121 -0.79 16.93 -10.82
CA THR A 121 -1.59 17.23 -9.62
C THR A 121 -2.97 17.74 -10.00
N GLN A 122 -3.07 18.70 -10.93
CA GLN A 122 -4.34 19.24 -11.38
C GLN A 122 -5.21 18.16 -12.05
N TYR A 123 -4.62 17.35 -12.91
CA TYR A 123 -5.32 16.24 -13.56
C TYR A 123 -5.87 15.22 -12.57
N LEU A 124 -5.08 14.82 -11.57
CA LEU A 124 -5.54 13.90 -10.52
C LEU A 124 -6.66 14.51 -9.68
N VAL A 125 -6.59 15.80 -9.38
CA VAL A 125 -7.67 16.52 -8.67
C VAL A 125 -8.98 16.50 -9.47
N GLU A 126 -8.93 16.62 -10.79
CA GLU A 126 -10.13 16.52 -11.63
C GLU A 126 -10.75 15.13 -11.56
N ILE A 127 -9.93 14.07 -11.63
CA ILE A 127 -10.40 12.70 -11.49
C ILE A 127 -11.02 12.48 -10.09
N ILE A 128 -10.39 12.98 -9.03
CA ILE A 128 -10.91 12.87 -7.66
C ILE A 128 -12.28 13.55 -7.53
N LYS A 129 -12.43 14.74 -8.10
CA LYS A 129 -13.71 15.46 -8.10
C LYS A 129 -14.79 14.69 -8.86
N GLU A 130 -14.41 14.00 -9.94
CA GLU A 130 -15.35 13.15 -10.68
C GLU A 130 -15.76 11.93 -9.86
N ILE A 131 -14.83 11.27 -9.16
CA ILE A 131 -15.15 10.17 -8.23
C ILE A 131 -16.17 10.65 -7.18
N ILE A 132 -15.94 11.81 -6.57
CA ILE A 132 -16.85 12.40 -5.57
C ILE A 132 -18.23 12.64 -6.18
N ARG A 133 -18.28 13.18 -7.40
CA ARG A 133 -19.53 13.46 -8.11
C ARG A 133 -20.31 12.17 -8.39
N ILE A 134 -19.64 11.11 -8.81
CA ILE A 134 -20.26 9.84 -9.14
C ILE A 134 -20.73 9.13 -7.87
N ILE A 135 -19.97 9.14 -6.79
CA ILE A 135 -20.39 8.61 -5.49
C ILE A 135 -21.71 9.24 -5.04
N GLY A 136 -21.91 10.55 -5.29
CA GLY A 136 -23.14 11.26 -4.94
C GLY A 136 -24.37 10.94 -5.84
N ARG A 137 -24.19 10.23 -6.97
CA ARG A 137 -25.30 9.91 -7.91
C ARG A 137 -25.95 8.56 -7.61
N THR A 138 -26.48 8.41 -6.43
CA THR A 138 -27.07 7.15 -5.94
C THR A 138 -28.29 6.66 -6.71
N ASP A 139 -28.93 7.53 -7.49
CA ASP A 139 -30.09 7.23 -8.35
C ASP A 139 -29.73 6.56 -9.68
N HIS A 140 -28.45 6.45 -10.02
CA HIS A 140 -28.02 5.92 -11.31
C HIS A 140 -28.06 4.38 -11.34
N ILE A 141 -28.73 3.79 -12.33
CA ILE A 141 -28.87 2.32 -12.48
C ILE A 141 -27.54 1.57 -12.43
N TRP A 142 -26.50 2.17 -13.01
CA TRP A 142 -25.14 1.59 -13.07
C TRP A 142 -24.19 2.22 -12.03
N HIS A 143 -24.74 2.77 -10.93
CA HIS A 143 -23.97 3.54 -9.95
C HIS A 143 -22.69 2.82 -9.52
N ARG A 144 -22.78 1.58 -9.00
CA ARG A 144 -21.59 0.81 -8.58
C ARG A 144 -20.57 0.66 -9.71
N ARG A 145 -21.00 0.33 -10.93
CA ARG A 145 -20.08 0.18 -12.07
C ARG A 145 -19.40 1.49 -12.45
N MET A 146 -20.11 2.61 -12.36
CA MET A 146 -19.52 3.93 -12.60
C MET A 146 -18.46 4.27 -11.56
N VAL A 147 -18.75 4.01 -10.28
CA VAL A 147 -17.77 4.19 -9.20
C VAL A 147 -16.54 3.31 -9.42
N VAL A 148 -16.72 2.03 -9.71
CA VAL A 148 -15.61 1.09 -10.01
C VAL A 148 -14.75 1.62 -11.17
N ASN A 149 -15.36 2.09 -12.26
CA ASN A 149 -14.63 2.57 -13.44
C ASN A 149 -13.82 3.83 -13.14
N GLU A 150 -14.35 4.80 -12.39
CA GLU A 150 -13.61 6.03 -12.10
C GLU A 150 -12.48 5.79 -11.09
N VAL A 151 -12.70 4.95 -10.09
CA VAL A 151 -11.64 4.55 -9.17
C VAL A 151 -10.56 3.74 -9.90
N ARG A 152 -10.95 2.84 -10.81
CA ARG A 152 -10.02 2.10 -11.67
C ARG A 152 -9.18 3.06 -12.50
N LYS A 153 -9.81 4.03 -13.17
CA LYS A 153 -9.11 5.07 -13.95
C LYS A 153 -8.08 5.82 -13.09
N PHE A 154 -8.47 6.26 -11.89
CA PHE A 154 -7.59 6.95 -10.97
C PHE A 154 -6.32 6.14 -10.63
N PHE A 155 -6.48 4.88 -10.24
CA PHE A 155 -5.32 4.04 -9.91
C PHE A 155 -4.51 3.64 -11.15
N MET A 156 -5.10 3.51 -12.32
CA MET A 156 -4.35 3.27 -13.58
C MET A 156 -3.50 4.47 -13.95
N GLU A 157 -4.01 5.70 -13.82
CA GLU A 157 -3.24 6.91 -14.09
C GLU A 157 -2.10 7.11 -13.07
N THR A 158 -2.38 6.95 -11.78
CA THR A 158 -1.34 7.04 -10.76
C THR A 158 -0.29 5.94 -10.91
N GLY A 159 -0.71 4.72 -11.25
CA GLY A 159 0.19 3.60 -11.55
C GLY A 159 1.11 3.89 -12.75
N ASN A 160 0.56 4.43 -13.84
CA ASN A 160 1.34 4.87 -15.00
C ASN A 160 2.39 5.94 -14.62
N MET A 161 2.00 6.92 -13.80
CA MET A 161 2.93 7.94 -13.29
C MET A 161 4.06 7.32 -12.46
N VAL A 162 3.73 6.37 -11.59
CA VAL A 162 4.71 5.65 -10.76
C VAL A 162 5.68 4.86 -11.64
N ILE A 163 5.18 4.06 -12.59
CA ILE A 163 6.02 3.23 -13.47
C ILE A 163 6.99 4.10 -14.27
N LYS A 164 6.50 5.18 -14.88
CA LYS A 164 7.36 6.11 -15.65
C LYS A 164 8.50 6.71 -14.82
N ARG A 165 8.22 7.02 -13.52
CA ARG A 165 9.25 7.55 -12.61
C ARG A 165 10.25 6.48 -12.19
N LEU A 166 9.79 5.27 -11.90
CA LEU A 166 10.68 4.16 -11.58
C LEU A 166 11.63 3.87 -12.77
N ASP A 167 11.12 3.85 -13.99
CA ASP A 167 11.93 3.67 -15.21
C ASP A 167 12.95 4.79 -15.42
N SER A 168 12.62 6.02 -15.05
CA SER A 168 13.56 7.16 -15.14
C SER A 168 14.65 7.07 -14.07
N LEU A 169 14.29 6.71 -12.86
CA LEU A 169 15.23 6.52 -11.74
C LEU A 169 16.21 5.36 -11.99
N ASP A 170 15.73 4.27 -12.58
CA ASP A 170 16.57 3.12 -12.94
C ASP A 170 17.62 3.49 -14.03
N LYS A 171 17.35 4.53 -14.84
CA LYS A 171 18.29 5.05 -15.85
C LYS A 171 19.30 6.04 -15.29
N GLU A 172 18.94 6.80 -14.26
CA GLU A 172 19.78 7.88 -13.70
C GLU A 172 20.62 7.44 -12.50
N GLN A 173 20.21 6.39 -11.76
CA GLN A 173 20.95 5.89 -10.62
C GLN A 173 21.63 4.55 -10.96
N ASN A 174 22.95 4.49 -10.72
CA ASN A 174 23.59 3.26 -10.34
C ASN A 174 22.91 2.78 -9.06
N GLN A 175 21.92 1.91 -9.19
CA GLN A 175 21.20 1.31 -8.06
C GLN A 175 22.23 0.81 -7.05
N SER A 176 22.10 1.22 -5.79
CA SER A 176 22.98 0.66 -4.77
C SER A 176 22.78 -0.88 -4.77
N ASN A 177 23.86 -1.63 -4.57
CA ASN A 177 23.78 -3.10 -4.50
C ASN A 177 22.71 -3.57 -3.48
N ASN A 178 22.41 -2.75 -2.48
CA ASN A 178 21.44 -3.05 -1.44
C ASN A 178 20.00 -2.90 -1.93
N ASP A 179 19.71 -1.90 -2.79
CA ASP A 179 18.39 -1.71 -3.40
C ASP A 179 18.06 -2.92 -4.29
N MET A 180 19.01 -3.28 -5.15
CA MET A 180 18.87 -4.43 -6.03
C MET A 180 18.70 -5.74 -5.24
N LEU A 181 19.39 -5.90 -4.13
CA LEU A 181 19.24 -7.06 -3.26
C LEU A 181 17.86 -7.13 -2.63
N PHE A 182 17.36 -6.01 -2.11
CA PHE A 182 16.01 -5.95 -1.54
C PHE A 182 14.96 -6.34 -2.58
N PHE A 183 15.04 -5.80 -3.80
CA PHE A 183 14.08 -6.14 -4.86
C PHE A 183 14.15 -7.61 -5.27
N LYS A 184 15.33 -8.19 -5.43
CA LYS A 184 15.48 -9.63 -5.70
C LYS A 184 14.91 -10.49 -4.58
N PHE A 185 15.12 -10.10 -3.34
CA PHE A 185 14.53 -10.77 -2.18
C PHE A 185 12.99 -10.72 -2.23
N MET A 186 12.41 -9.54 -2.50
CA MET A 186 10.96 -9.38 -2.58
C MET A 186 10.35 -10.14 -3.77
N GLN A 187 11.03 -10.19 -4.91
CA GLN A 187 10.60 -11.02 -6.04
C GLN A 187 10.57 -12.51 -5.67
N LEU A 188 11.62 -13.00 -5.00
CA LEU A 188 11.64 -14.38 -4.50
C LEU A 188 10.54 -14.65 -3.48
N LEU A 189 10.20 -13.68 -2.62
CA LEU A 189 9.05 -13.79 -1.71
C LEU A 189 7.73 -13.90 -2.46
N HIS A 190 7.54 -13.10 -3.49
CA HIS A 190 6.34 -13.14 -4.31
C HIS A 190 6.20 -14.49 -5.03
N ASP A 191 7.27 -14.97 -5.67
CA ASP A 191 7.30 -16.25 -6.39
C ASP A 191 7.06 -17.46 -5.47
N ASN A 192 7.33 -17.31 -4.16
CA ASN A 192 7.13 -18.33 -3.14
C ASN A 192 6.05 -17.93 -2.12
N SER A 193 5.12 -17.06 -2.48
CA SER A 193 4.15 -16.44 -1.59
C SER A 193 3.19 -17.42 -0.92
N THR A 194 3.00 -18.61 -1.47
CA THR A 194 2.15 -19.67 -0.93
C THR A 194 2.87 -20.62 0.02
N GLU A 195 4.21 -20.48 0.18
CA GLU A 195 4.96 -21.39 1.04
C GLU A 195 5.81 -20.63 2.06
N ARG A 196 5.67 -21.02 3.32
CA ARG A 196 6.52 -20.48 4.37
C ARG A 196 7.94 -21.06 4.28
N LYS A 197 8.83 -20.32 3.63
CA LYS A 197 10.26 -20.65 3.55
C LYS A 197 11.05 -19.99 4.67
N SER A 198 12.20 -20.58 5.02
CA SER A 198 13.12 -20.02 6.03
C SER A 198 13.95 -18.85 5.45
N VAL A 199 14.54 -18.04 6.35
CA VAL A 199 15.49 -16.99 5.96
C VAL A 199 16.67 -17.60 5.17
N GLY A 200 17.15 -18.78 5.61
CA GLY A 200 18.21 -19.52 4.92
C GLY A 200 17.88 -19.85 3.47
N TYR A 201 16.66 -20.27 3.18
CA TYR A 201 16.21 -20.54 1.80
C TYR A 201 16.40 -19.32 0.89
N TYR A 202 15.97 -18.12 1.34
CA TYR A 202 16.13 -16.91 0.54
C TYR A 202 17.58 -16.47 0.42
N ALA A 203 18.37 -16.63 1.48
CA ALA A 203 19.80 -16.35 1.46
C ALA A 203 20.56 -17.25 0.47
N ASP A 204 20.27 -18.55 0.46
CA ASP A 204 20.83 -19.50 -0.49
C ASP A 204 20.47 -19.17 -1.95
N LYS A 205 19.20 -18.82 -2.20
CA LYS A 205 18.74 -18.40 -3.54
C LYS A 205 19.40 -17.11 -4.02
N LEU A 206 19.77 -16.23 -3.11
CA LEU A 206 20.47 -14.96 -3.39
C LEU A 206 22.00 -15.09 -3.33
N CYS A 207 22.52 -16.32 -3.13
CA CYS A 207 23.95 -16.63 -3.06
C CYS A 207 24.68 -15.82 -1.96
N MET A 208 24.10 -15.70 -0.77
CA MET A 208 24.67 -14.94 0.37
C MET A 208 24.41 -15.62 1.71
N SER A 209 25.06 -15.11 2.78
CA SER A 209 24.79 -15.62 4.12
C SER A 209 23.45 -15.08 4.67
N PRO A 210 22.76 -15.87 5.52
CA PRO A 210 21.53 -15.40 6.18
C PRO A 210 21.71 -14.12 6.98
N ASP A 211 22.87 -13.94 7.64
CA ASP A 211 23.17 -12.75 8.44
C ASP A 211 23.33 -11.51 7.55
N TYR A 212 24.01 -11.63 6.40
CA TYR A 212 24.16 -10.53 5.47
C TYR A 212 22.81 -10.13 4.87
N LEU A 213 21.99 -11.10 4.46
CA LEU A 213 20.63 -10.83 3.99
C LEU A 213 19.81 -10.12 5.07
N ALA A 214 19.84 -10.63 6.31
CA ALA A 214 19.06 -10.04 7.41
C ALA A 214 19.49 -8.60 7.73
N GLN A 215 20.78 -8.31 7.77
CA GLN A 215 21.30 -6.97 8.01
C GLN A 215 20.92 -6.01 6.88
N THR A 216 21.12 -6.43 5.62
CA THR A 216 20.85 -5.58 4.46
C THR A 216 19.36 -5.28 4.31
N ILE A 217 18.48 -6.30 4.42
CA ILE A 217 17.03 -6.10 4.34
C ILE A 217 16.56 -5.18 5.47
N LYS A 218 17.04 -5.38 6.70
CA LYS A 218 16.66 -4.54 7.83
C LYS A 218 17.17 -3.10 7.70
N ALA A 219 18.39 -2.91 7.24
CA ALA A 219 18.96 -1.58 7.03
C ALA A 219 18.21 -0.81 5.94
N PHE A 220 17.81 -1.51 4.88
CA PHE A 220 17.11 -0.91 3.76
C PHE A 220 15.64 -0.63 4.07
N SER A 221 14.88 -1.64 4.53
CA SER A 221 13.43 -1.56 4.68
C SER A 221 12.96 -1.15 6.08
N GLY A 222 13.84 -1.17 7.08
CA GLY A 222 13.50 -1.00 8.49
C GLY A 222 12.91 -2.25 9.14
N HIS A 223 12.57 -3.27 8.36
CA HIS A 223 11.93 -4.50 8.81
C HIS A 223 12.83 -5.73 8.64
N THR A 224 12.62 -6.75 9.47
CA THR A 224 13.37 -8.01 9.36
C THR A 224 12.92 -8.84 8.16
N VAL A 225 13.78 -9.75 7.69
CA VAL A 225 13.41 -10.76 6.66
C VAL A 225 12.17 -11.55 7.09
N SER A 226 12.11 -11.96 8.37
CA SER A 226 10.93 -12.69 8.91
C SER A 226 9.65 -11.87 8.90
N TYR A 227 9.73 -10.55 9.08
CA TYR A 227 8.58 -9.66 8.92
C TYR A 227 8.01 -9.75 7.51
N TRP A 228 8.86 -9.62 6.49
CA TRP A 228 8.43 -9.67 5.09
C TRP A 228 7.85 -11.03 4.69
N ILE A 229 8.47 -12.12 5.17
CA ILE A 229 7.94 -13.48 4.97
C ILE A 229 6.54 -13.62 5.57
N ASN A 230 6.36 -13.17 6.81
CA ASN A 230 5.07 -13.27 7.50
C ASN A 230 4.01 -12.36 6.86
N GLU A 231 4.38 -11.15 6.44
CA GLU A 231 3.48 -10.21 5.79
C GLU A 231 2.97 -10.77 4.44
N THR A 232 3.88 -11.32 3.63
CA THR A 232 3.50 -11.96 2.35
C THR A 232 2.53 -13.12 2.57
N LEU A 233 2.81 -13.99 3.54
CA LEU A 233 1.90 -15.10 3.88
C LEU A 233 0.55 -14.61 4.42
N LEU A 234 0.54 -13.54 5.21
CA LEU A 234 -0.68 -12.95 5.75
C LEU A 234 -1.56 -12.38 4.63
N GLN A 235 -0.98 -11.72 3.65
CA GLN A 235 -1.70 -11.21 2.48
C GLN A 235 -2.30 -12.36 1.66
N GLN A 236 -1.54 -13.44 1.43
CA GLN A 236 -2.06 -14.63 0.75
C GLN A 236 -3.19 -15.29 1.55
N ALA A 237 -3.05 -15.40 2.88
CA ALA A 237 -4.09 -15.93 3.74
C ALA A 237 -5.39 -15.12 3.63
N LYS A 238 -5.30 -13.78 3.67
CA LYS A 238 -6.45 -12.89 3.50
C LYS A 238 -7.12 -13.09 2.14
N LEU A 239 -6.33 -13.22 1.06
CA LEU A 239 -6.86 -13.47 -0.30
C LEU A 239 -7.62 -14.80 -0.37
N TYR A 240 -7.05 -15.89 0.18
CA TYR A 240 -7.74 -17.18 0.19
C TYR A 240 -8.99 -17.21 1.09
N MET A 241 -9.03 -16.39 2.14
CA MET A 241 -10.23 -16.24 2.99
C MET A 241 -11.39 -15.52 2.31
N LEU A 242 -11.14 -14.77 1.23
CA LEU A 242 -12.20 -14.17 0.42
C LEU A 242 -12.93 -15.21 -0.46
N ASP A 243 -12.30 -16.36 -0.68
CA ASP A 243 -12.89 -17.48 -1.41
C ASP A 243 -13.77 -18.32 -0.45
N ALA A 244 -15.08 -18.14 -0.56
CA ALA A 244 -16.06 -18.81 0.29
C ALA A 244 -16.07 -20.36 0.14
N GLU A 245 -15.43 -20.89 -0.90
CA GLU A 245 -15.34 -22.35 -1.14
C GLU A 245 -14.19 -22.98 -0.36
N LYS A 246 -13.24 -22.21 0.17
CA LYS A 246 -12.08 -22.72 0.90
C LYS A 246 -12.31 -22.78 2.39
N SER A 247 -12.14 -23.96 2.97
CA SER A 247 -12.11 -24.12 4.43
C SER A 247 -10.78 -23.61 5.01
N ILE A 248 -10.78 -23.26 6.30
CA ILE A 248 -9.57 -22.83 7.02
C ILE A 248 -8.48 -23.92 6.99
N GLN A 249 -8.87 -25.20 7.02
CA GLN A 249 -7.92 -26.31 6.88
C GLN A 249 -7.26 -26.30 5.51
N GLN A 250 -8.02 -26.14 4.44
CA GLN A 250 -7.48 -26.06 3.07
C GLN A 250 -6.54 -24.86 2.89
N ILE A 251 -6.87 -23.71 3.50
CA ILE A 251 -5.99 -22.54 3.48
C ILE A 251 -4.68 -22.85 4.24
N ALA A 252 -4.75 -23.50 5.40
CA ALA A 252 -3.57 -23.90 6.15
C ALA A 252 -2.67 -24.85 5.32
N ASP A 253 -3.27 -25.81 4.63
CA ASP A 253 -2.56 -26.78 3.77
C ASP A 253 -1.91 -26.07 2.56
N ILE A 254 -2.63 -25.18 1.88
CA ILE A 254 -2.10 -24.38 0.74
C ILE A 254 -0.90 -23.54 1.18
N LEU A 255 -0.98 -22.90 2.35
CA LEU A 255 0.08 -22.04 2.90
C LEU A 255 1.18 -22.84 3.65
N ASN A 256 1.14 -24.16 3.54
CA ASN A 256 2.13 -25.08 4.11
C ASN A 256 2.32 -24.94 5.63
N PHE A 257 1.22 -24.77 6.37
CA PHE A 257 1.21 -24.89 7.82
C PHE A 257 1.01 -26.35 8.23
N SER A 258 1.58 -26.74 9.37
CA SER A 258 1.48 -28.10 9.89
C SER A 258 0.04 -28.54 10.18
N ASP A 259 -0.82 -27.61 10.55
CA ASP A 259 -2.23 -27.83 10.87
C ASP A 259 -2.99 -26.49 10.95
N GLN A 260 -4.32 -26.58 11.00
CA GLN A 260 -5.23 -25.44 11.15
C GLN A 260 -4.94 -24.62 12.41
N SER A 261 -4.51 -25.26 13.50
CA SER A 261 -4.23 -24.55 14.77
C SER A 261 -2.95 -23.72 14.67
N ALA A 262 -1.93 -24.20 13.96
CA ALA A 262 -0.70 -23.45 13.66
C ALA A 262 -1.01 -22.23 12.78
N PHE A 263 -1.82 -22.42 11.75
CA PHE A 263 -2.30 -21.32 10.91
C PHE A 263 -3.11 -20.30 11.73
N GLY A 264 -4.05 -20.75 12.56
CA GLY A 264 -4.87 -19.88 13.40
C GLY A 264 -4.03 -19.03 14.38
N ARG A 265 -3.01 -19.62 15.02
CA ARG A 265 -2.07 -18.88 15.88
C ARG A 265 -1.26 -17.85 15.09
N PHE A 266 -0.77 -18.22 13.90
CA PHE A 266 -0.06 -17.31 13.01
C PHE A 266 -0.95 -16.14 12.60
N PHE A 267 -2.16 -16.41 12.12
CA PHE A 267 -3.10 -15.40 11.65
C PHE A 267 -3.48 -14.44 12.78
N LYS A 268 -3.90 -14.96 13.93
CA LYS A 268 -4.25 -14.15 15.10
C LYS A 268 -3.09 -13.30 15.60
N LYS A 269 -1.85 -13.82 15.61
CA LYS A 269 -0.66 -13.08 16.04
C LYS A 269 -0.38 -11.87 15.14
N ASN A 270 -0.68 -11.98 13.84
CA ASN A 270 -0.34 -10.94 12.85
C ASN A 270 -1.51 -10.01 12.51
N THR A 271 -2.75 -10.34 12.91
CA THR A 271 -3.93 -9.49 12.67
C THR A 271 -4.48 -8.84 13.96
N GLY A 272 -4.16 -9.36 15.12
CA GLY A 272 -4.66 -8.92 16.43
C GLY A 272 -5.73 -9.85 16.97
#